data_83fa3e82369bcabe88fd3be83e92b28f
#
_entry.id   83fa3e82369bcabe88fd3be83e92b28f
#
_cell.length_a   1.000
_cell.length_b   1.000
_cell.length_c   1.000
_cell.angle_alpha   90.00
_cell.angle_beta   90.00
_cell.angle_gamma   90.00
#
_symmetry.space_group_name_H-M   'P 1'
#
loop_
_entity.id
_entity.type
_entity.pdbx_description
1 polymer ?
#
loop_
_entity_poly.entity_id
_entity_poly.type
_entity_poly.pdbx_seq_one_letter_code
_entity_poly.pdbx_strand_id
1 'polypeptide(L)'
;MANIHIIGVTQSSDLIGEALHVMQHARAIIGSERQLDIVKPHLKAKHPAILKTLPKLVELKSLIDDLSIESINDQQSSIIVLASGDPLYYGIGRWFSTHFEPERLRFYPAISSIQMACHRLAISLQDVTVLSLHGRSLKTLRTKLKSAEMLLILTDKHSNPQALARECQDTGFEESLITVLENLSYPHERIRTFSVAQLLDDSEQLSFASLHVSLLEVKGAKGVERMLPEFPGIPDTAYITGSGGGKGMITKREVRLSILSLLQPSNEDVIWDIGAGCGGVAVELAYWNDKTTIYAIECHAERLEHLSANQQRFGVVQNLHIIKGHAPECLADLPEPNKIFIGGSSGNITELLDTVWPLLPKGGLLVVSAVLENTKKALNDFAQTVATINSKTRAEIEVVEVSVKRGQFTHTGLNYTPKLPVEVFKFKKA
;
A
#
# COMPACT_ATOMS: atom_id res chain seq x y z
N MET A 1 27.14 10.27 -24.06
CA MET A 1 26.12 10.80 -23.12
C MET A 1 26.76 10.87 -21.75
N ALA A 2 26.46 11.91 -20.97
CA ALA A 2 27.02 12.08 -19.64
C ALA A 2 26.60 10.98 -18.67
N ASN A 3 27.52 10.53 -17.80
CA ASN A 3 27.21 9.65 -16.69
C ASN A 3 26.52 10.44 -15.58
N ILE A 4 25.50 9.84 -14.97
CA ILE A 4 24.74 10.42 -13.87
C ILE A 4 25.13 9.69 -12.59
N HIS A 5 25.70 10.42 -11.65
CA HIS A 5 26.14 9.90 -10.37
C HIS A 5 25.21 10.40 -9.26
N ILE A 6 24.53 9.49 -8.59
CA ILE A 6 23.63 9.81 -7.49
C ILE A 6 24.37 9.53 -6.19
N ILE A 7 24.76 10.59 -5.49
CA ILE A 7 25.61 10.51 -4.31
C ILE A 7 24.79 10.80 -3.06
N GLY A 8 24.73 9.80 -2.19
CA GLY A 8 24.18 9.95 -0.86
C GLY A 8 25.06 10.82 0.03
N VAL A 9 24.46 11.74 0.76
CA VAL A 9 25.16 12.62 1.70
C VAL A 9 24.42 12.67 3.04
N THR A 10 25.20 12.75 4.12
CA THR A 10 24.73 13.07 5.48
C THR A 10 25.67 14.10 6.09
N GLN A 11 25.25 14.80 7.13
CA GLN A 11 26.08 15.81 7.79
C GLN A 11 27.40 15.24 8.34
N SER A 12 27.39 13.96 8.72
CA SER A 12 28.54 13.27 9.31
C SER A 12 29.29 12.38 8.32
N SER A 13 28.90 12.34 7.04
CA SER A 13 29.60 11.48 6.07
C SER A 13 30.80 12.20 5.46
N ASP A 14 31.98 11.63 5.69
CA ASP A 14 33.15 11.97 4.91
C ASP A 14 32.97 11.44 3.48
N LEU A 15 32.95 12.35 2.52
CA LEU A 15 33.00 11.98 1.11
C LEU A 15 34.44 11.51 0.79
N ILE A 16 34.56 10.21 0.53
CA ILE A 16 35.86 9.57 0.28
C ILE A 16 35.85 8.75 -1.01
N GLY A 17 37.03 8.38 -1.46
CA GLY A 17 37.21 7.46 -2.58
C GLY A 17 36.61 7.98 -3.89
N GLU A 18 35.93 7.09 -4.59
CA GLU A 18 35.38 7.36 -5.93
C GLU A 18 34.32 8.46 -5.92
N ALA A 19 33.44 8.52 -4.91
CA ALA A 19 32.40 9.55 -4.81
C ALA A 19 32.98 10.94 -4.73
N LEU A 20 34.05 11.16 -3.93
CA LEU A 20 34.77 12.43 -3.85
C LEU A 20 35.47 12.74 -5.17
N HIS A 21 36.15 11.75 -5.77
CA HIS A 21 36.84 11.92 -7.04
C HIS A 21 35.90 12.38 -8.15
N VAL A 22 34.76 11.71 -8.33
CA VAL A 22 33.77 12.07 -9.34
C VAL A 22 33.20 13.46 -9.07
N MET A 23 32.95 13.79 -7.81
CA MET A 23 32.42 15.10 -7.43
C MET A 23 33.40 16.22 -7.76
N GLN A 24 34.70 16.02 -7.53
CA GLN A 24 35.74 17.03 -7.84
C GLN A 24 35.95 17.25 -9.34
N HIS A 25 35.44 16.39 -10.20
CA HIS A 25 35.55 16.49 -11.67
C HIS A 25 34.18 16.62 -12.34
N ALA A 26 33.14 16.89 -11.55
CA ALA A 26 31.78 17.02 -12.08
C ALA A 26 31.60 18.31 -12.88
N ARG A 27 30.78 18.24 -13.92
CA ARG A 27 30.30 19.41 -14.65
C ARG A 27 29.19 20.15 -13.89
N ALA A 28 28.26 19.41 -13.30
CA ALA A 28 27.15 19.95 -12.53
C ALA A 28 26.90 19.13 -11.28
N ILE A 29 26.51 19.80 -10.21
CA ILE A 29 26.09 19.20 -8.95
C ILE A 29 24.71 19.76 -8.62
N ILE A 30 23.73 18.86 -8.56
CA ILE A 30 22.31 19.17 -8.33
C ILE A 30 21.92 18.62 -6.95
N GLY A 31 21.32 19.43 -6.09
CA GLY A 31 20.88 19.00 -4.77
C GLY A 31 20.02 20.05 -4.08
N SER A 32 19.37 19.70 -2.98
CA SER A 32 18.75 20.71 -2.13
C SER A 32 19.81 21.67 -1.55
N GLU A 33 19.41 22.87 -1.15
CA GLU A 33 20.33 23.84 -0.53
C GLU A 33 21.14 23.21 0.60
N ARG A 34 20.48 22.48 1.50
CA ARG A 34 21.12 21.75 2.59
C ARG A 34 22.17 20.74 2.11
N GLN A 35 21.90 19.99 1.04
CA GLN A 35 22.84 19.01 0.50
C GLN A 35 24.02 19.69 -0.18
N LEU A 36 23.77 20.78 -0.89
CA LEU A 36 24.83 21.59 -1.49
C LEU A 36 25.75 22.19 -0.41
N ASP A 37 25.18 22.64 0.72
CA ASP A 37 25.97 23.16 1.84
C ASP A 37 26.86 22.08 2.49
N ILE A 38 26.39 20.84 2.58
CA ILE A 38 27.21 19.71 3.06
C ILE A 38 28.42 19.46 2.15
N VAL A 39 28.26 19.53 0.83
CA VAL A 39 29.32 19.16 -0.10
C VAL A 39 30.28 20.31 -0.44
N LYS A 40 29.88 21.58 -0.32
CA LYS A 40 30.70 22.75 -0.59
C LYS A 40 32.12 22.71 0.04
N PRO A 41 32.29 22.32 1.32
CA PRO A 41 33.60 22.22 1.94
C PRO A 41 34.54 21.20 1.29
N HIS A 42 33.99 20.20 0.60
CA HIS A 42 34.77 19.17 -0.09
C HIS A 42 35.16 19.54 -1.52
N LEU A 43 34.65 20.68 -2.03
CA LEU A 43 34.99 21.19 -3.36
C LEU A 43 36.22 22.08 -3.30
N LYS A 44 37.03 22.03 -4.34
CA LYS A 44 38.18 22.93 -4.47
C LYS A 44 37.72 24.38 -4.59
N ALA A 45 38.53 25.36 -4.14
CA ALA A 45 38.19 26.78 -4.13
C ALA A 45 37.79 27.38 -5.51
N LYS A 46 38.22 26.76 -6.62
CA LYS A 46 37.85 27.12 -8.00
C LYS A 46 37.24 25.91 -8.70
N HIS A 47 36.23 25.31 -8.07
CA HIS A 47 35.55 24.15 -8.68
C HIS A 47 34.73 24.59 -9.90
N PRO A 48 34.92 23.96 -11.07
CA PRO A 48 34.26 24.39 -12.31
C PRO A 48 32.79 24.00 -12.40
N ALA A 49 32.30 23.12 -11.52
CA ALA A 49 30.93 22.59 -11.61
C ALA A 49 29.88 23.68 -11.37
N ILE A 50 28.81 23.60 -12.14
CA ILE A 50 27.60 24.39 -11.95
C ILE A 50 26.82 23.81 -10.77
N LEU A 51 26.67 24.58 -9.69
CA LEU A 51 25.81 24.19 -8.56
C LEU A 51 24.37 24.61 -8.85
N LYS A 52 23.42 23.63 -8.83
CA LYS A 52 21.99 23.87 -9.07
C LYS A 52 21.16 23.32 -7.95
N THR A 53 20.17 24.09 -7.52
CA THR A 53 19.13 23.58 -6.62
C THR A 53 18.29 22.54 -7.34
N LEU A 54 17.95 21.47 -6.64
CA LEU A 54 17.11 20.38 -7.16
C LEU A 54 15.73 20.94 -7.56
N PRO A 55 15.33 20.86 -8.84
CA PRO A 55 14.02 21.30 -9.30
C PRO A 55 12.94 20.28 -8.94
N LYS A 56 11.70 20.56 -9.34
CA LYS A 56 10.62 19.54 -9.28
C LYS A 56 10.99 18.35 -10.16
N LEU A 57 10.60 17.15 -9.77
CA LEU A 57 10.95 15.92 -10.49
C LEU A 57 10.50 15.93 -11.97
N VAL A 58 9.40 16.61 -12.28
CA VAL A 58 8.89 16.74 -13.66
C VAL A 58 9.86 17.55 -14.55
N GLU A 59 10.66 18.44 -13.98
CA GLU A 59 11.61 19.31 -14.69
C GLU A 59 13.03 18.72 -14.66
N LEU A 60 13.29 17.78 -13.74
CA LEU A 60 14.63 17.25 -13.49
C LEU A 60 15.20 16.50 -14.71
N LYS A 61 14.35 15.76 -15.42
CA LYS A 61 14.77 15.00 -16.61
C LYS A 61 15.28 15.96 -17.71
N SER A 62 14.50 16.99 -18.03
CA SER A 62 14.88 17.99 -19.02
C SER A 62 16.19 18.70 -18.62
N LEU A 63 16.32 19.09 -17.37
CA LEU A 63 17.56 19.73 -16.87
C LEU A 63 18.80 18.83 -17.06
N ILE A 64 18.68 17.53 -16.76
CA ILE A 64 19.79 16.58 -16.93
C ILE A 64 20.09 16.35 -18.43
N ASP A 65 19.08 16.28 -19.26
CA ASP A 65 19.25 16.09 -20.71
C ASP A 65 19.93 17.32 -21.32
N ASP A 66 19.55 18.56 -20.96
CA ASP A 66 20.20 19.80 -21.40
C ASP A 66 21.67 19.85 -21.00
N LEU A 67 21.97 19.54 -19.72
CA LEU A 67 23.35 19.47 -19.22
C LEU A 67 24.17 18.37 -19.93
N SER A 68 23.54 17.30 -20.38
CA SER A 68 24.18 16.20 -21.10
C SER A 68 24.53 16.58 -22.53
N ILE A 69 23.69 17.35 -23.25
CA ILE A 69 23.92 17.81 -24.62
C ILE A 69 25.10 18.75 -24.67
N GLU A 70 25.20 19.70 -23.79
CA GLU A 70 26.30 20.64 -23.71
C GLU A 70 27.67 19.96 -23.41
N SER A 71 27.66 18.70 -22.89
CA SER A 71 28.86 17.95 -22.49
C SER A 71 29.57 17.24 -23.63
N ILE A 72 29.05 17.26 -24.87
CA ILE A 72 29.62 16.50 -25.99
C ILE A 72 31.02 16.96 -26.37
N ASN A 73 31.40 18.19 -26.03
CA ASN A 73 32.69 18.80 -26.34
C ASN A 73 33.64 18.93 -25.13
N ASP A 74 33.28 18.44 -23.95
CA ASP A 74 34.04 18.67 -22.72
C ASP A 74 34.52 17.34 -22.10
N GLN A 75 35.75 17.30 -21.60
CA GLN A 75 36.29 16.12 -20.88
C GLN A 75 35.57 15.83 -19.56
N GLN A 76 34.75 16.78 -19.07
CA GLN A 76 33.94 16.64 -17.87
C GLN A 76 32.52 16.24 -18.22
N SER A 77 32.28 14.93 -18.28
CA SER A 77 30.97 14.37 -18.71
C SER A 77 30.04 13.91 -17.57
N SER A 78 30.40 14.20 -16.31
CA SER A 78 29.64 13.69 -15.16
C SER A 78 28.65 14.70 -14.59
N ILE A 79 27.41 14.29 -14.39
CA ILE A 79 26.39 15.05 -13.67
C ILE A 79 26.16 14.37 -12.32
N ILE A 80 26.24 15.13 -11.24
CA ILE A 80 25.99 14.64 -9.89
C ILE A 80 24.62 15.08 -9.42
N VAL A 81 23.88 14.15 -8.82
CA VAL A 81 22.67 14.45 -8.08
C VAL A 81 22.84 13.99 -6.64
N LEU A 82 22.67 14.91 -5.72
CA LEU A 82 22.80 14.63 -4.29
C LEU A 82 21.51 14.05 -3.75
N ALA A 83 21.62 13.04 -2.90
CA ALA A 83 20.52 12.41 -2.18
C ALA A 83 20.80 12.44 -0.67
N SER A 84 19.78 12.40 0.17
CA SER A 84 19.96 12.23 1.61
C SER A 84 20.08 10.73 1.93
N GLY A 85 21.19 10.33 2.57
CA GLY A 85 21.43 8.94 2.94
C GLY A 85 21.63 8.03 1.71
N ASP A 86 21.00 6.87 1.70
CA ASP A 86 21.08 5.94 0.57
C ASP A 86 20.08 6.34 -0.54
N PRO A 87 20.58 6.63 -1.77
CA PRO A 87 19.73 7.06 -2.88
C PRO A 87 18.65 6.05 -3.27
N LEU A 88 18.91 4.74 -3.13
CA LEU A 88 18.00 3.67 -3.51
C LEU A 88 17.09 3.21 -2.36
N TYR A 89 17.34 3.66 -1.13
CA TYR A 89 16.54 3.29 0.03
C TYR A 89 15.55 4.40 0.40
N TYR A 90 14.34 4.34 -0.14
CA TYR A 90 13.30 5.38 -0.06
C TYR A 90 13.76 6.77 -0.58
N GLY A 91 14.83 6.80 -1.35
CA GLY A 91 15.41 8.01 -1.93
C GLY A 91 15.02 8.26 -3.38
N ILE A 92 15.60 9.32 -3.95
CA ILE A 92 15.37 9.76 -5.33
C ILE A 92 15.85 8.73 -6.38
N GLY A 93 16.69 7.77 -5.98
CA GLY A 93 17.33 6.81 -6.88
C GLY A 93 16.32 5.97 -7.68
N ARG A 94 15.16 5.60 -7.06
CA ARG A 94 14.09 4.90 -7.78
C ARG A 94 13.58 5.69 -8.99
N TRP A 95 13.43 7.00 -8.86
CA TRP A 95 13.03 7.86 -9.97
C TRP A 95 14.06 7.80 -11.11
N PHE A 96 15.37 7.84 -10.77
CA PHE A 96 16.43 7.70 -11.76
C PHE A 96 16.39 6.36 -12.49
N SER A 97 16.24 5.26 -11.75
CA SER A 97 16.15 3.91 -12.32
C SER A 97 14.96 3.70 -13.26
N THR A 98 13.92 4.54 -13.17
CA THR A 98 12.75 4.48 -14.06
C THR A 98 12.82 5.42 -15.27
N HIS A 99 13.76 6.39 -15.28
CA HIS A 99 13.82 7.44 -16.30
C HIS A 99 15.10 7.43 -17.14
N PHE A 100 16.12 6.67 -16.72
CA PHE A 100 17.42 6.60 -17.40
C PHE A 100 17.89 5.15 -17.49
N GLU A 101 18.69 4.87 -18.55
CA GLU A 101 19.27 3.54 -18.77
C GLU A 101 20.26 3.20 -17.65
N PRO A 102 20.29 1.95 -17.16
CA PRO A 102 21.15 1.53 -16.05
C PRO A 102 22.65 1.82 -16.27
N GLU A 103 23.12 1.75 -17.52
CA GLU A 103 24.52 1.98 -17.90
C GLU A 103 24.97 3.41 -17.64
N ARG A 104 24.03 4.37 -17.62
CA ARG A 104 24.29 5.78 -17.34
C ARG A 104 24.32 6.10 -15.86
N LEU A 105 23.84 5.19 -14.99
CA LEU A 105 23.62 5.44 -13.58
C LEU A 105 24.74 4.83 -12.72
N ARG A 106 25.21 5.61 -11.74
CA ARG A 106 26.08 5.14 -10.66
C ARG A 106 25.56 5.66 -9.33
N PHE A 107 25.37 4.77 -8.37
CA PHE A 107 24.85 5.09 -7.05
C PHE A 107 25.94 4.93 -6.00
N TYR A 108 26.05 5.95 -5.13
CA TYR A 108 26.99 5.97 -4.01
C TYR A 108 26.18 6.15 -2.73
N PRO A 109 25.96 5.08 -1.96
CA PRO A 109 25.16 5.17 -0.75
C PRO A 109 25.91 5.85 0.40
N ALA A 110 25.15 6.57 1.22
CA ALA A 110 25.54 6.95 2.56
C ALA A 110 24.56 6.30 3.57
N ILE A 111 24.88 6.35 4.86
CA ILE A 111 24.02 5.82 5.92
C ILE A 111 22.66 6.53 5.86
N SER A 112 21.59 5.77 5.69
CA SER A 112 20.24 6.31 5.68
C SER A 112 19.77 6.74 7.08
N SER A 113 18.76 7.61 7.15
CA SER A 113 18.13 7.98 8.43
C SER A 113 17.55 6.78 9.18
N ILE A 114 17.11 5.76 8.46
CA ILE A 114 16.62 4.49 9.02
C ILE A 114 17.75 3.72 9.71
N GLN A 115 18.87 3.53 9.03
CA GLN A 115 20.05 2.86 9.61
C GLN A 115 20.59 3.66 10.81
N MET A 116 20.65 5.00 10.66
CA MET A 116 21.10 5.87 11.75
C MET A 116 20.18 5.76 12.98
N ALA A 117 18.87 5.72 12.78
CA ALA A 117 17.91 5.51 13.87
C ALA A 117 18.15 4.19 14.59
N CYS A 118 18.33 3.09 13.84
CA CYS A 118 18.64 1.79 14.40
C CYS A 118 19.95 1.81 15.22
N HIS A 119 21.00 2.48 14.72
CA HIS A 119 22.27 2.63 15.45
C HIS A 119 22.10 3.43 16.74
N ARG A 120 21.32 4.53 16.73
CA ARG A 120 21.07 5.35 17.93
C ARG A 120 20.30 4.61 19.00
N LEU A 121 19.40 3.73 18.58
CA LEU A 121 18.55 2.95 19.48
C LEU A 121 19.14 1.57 19.84
N ALA A 122 20.28 1.19 19.27
CA ALA A 122 20.89 -0.14 19.40
C ALA A 122 19.93 -1.28 19.01
N ILE A 123 19.14 -1.08 17.93
CA ILE A 123 18.19 -2.04 17.40
C ILE A 123 18.70 -2.57 16.07
N SER A 124 18.54 -3.86 15.83
CA SER A 124 18.87 -4.46 14.52
C SER A 124 17.88 -4.00 13.45
N LEU A 125 18.36 -3.66 12.26
CA LEU A 125 17.50 -3.27 11.13
C LEU A 125 16.55 -4.40 10.71
N GLN A 126 16.92 -5.64 10.93
CA GLN A 126 16.07 -6.81 10.62
C GLN A 126 14.89 -6.99 11.60
N ASP A 127 14.96 -6.36 12.78
CA ASP A 127 13.91 -6.44 13.80
C ASP A 127 12.86 -5.33 13.66
N VAL A 128 13.00 -4.46 12.67
CA VAL A 128 12.05 -3.37 12.40
C VAL A 128 11.42 -3.49 11.02
N THR A 129 10.14 -3.20 10.92
CA THR A 129 9.45 -3.03 9.65
C THR A 129 9.53 -1.55 9.23
N VAL A 130 10.13 -1.26 8.09
CA VAL A 130 10.25 0.11 7.59
C VAL A 130 9.02 0.50 6.79
N LEU A 131 8.42 1.63 7.16
CA LEU A 131 7.26 2.20 6.49
C LEU A 131 7.54 3.65 6.07
N SER A 132 7.34 3.96 4.79
CA SER A 132 7.35 5.36 4.35
C SER A 132 5.92 5.87 4.22
N LEU A 133 5.59 6.88 5.02
CA LEU A 133 4.35 7.66 4.91
C LEU A 133 4.57 8.99 4.18
N HIS A 134 5.81 9.29 3.77
CA HIS A 134 6.11 10.50 3.03
C HIS A 134 5.36 10.55 1.70
N GLY A 135 4.46 11.53 1.56
CA GLY A 135 3.59 11.67 0.39
C GLY A 135 2.52 10.57 0.25
N ARG A 136 2.22 9.82 1.30
CA ARG A 136 1.22 8.76 1.32
C ARG A 136 0.16 9.03 2.37
N SER A 137 -1.01 8.38 2.21
CA SER A 137 -2.07 8.47 3.20
C SER A 137 -1.64 7.88 4.54
N LEU A 138 -1.84 8.63 5.63
CA LEU A 138 -1.61 8.17 6.99
C LEU A 138 -2.40 6.88 7.32
N LYS A 139 -3.59 6.71 6.74
CA LYS A 139 -4.43 5.51 6.95
C LYS A 139 -3.74 4.20 6.55
N THR A 140 -2.74 4.25 5.66
CA THR A 140 -1.92 3.08 5.30
C THR A 140 -1.22 2.45 6.52
N LEU A 141 -0.93 3.23 7.55
CA LEU A 141 -0.38 2.72 8.81
C LEU A 141 -1.23 1.58 9.39
N ARG A 142 -2.57 1.65 9.26
CA ARG A 142 -3.50 0.67 9.83
C ARG A 142 -3.25 -0.76 9.36
N THR A 143 -2.80 -0.96 8.12
CA THR A 143 -2.47 -2.30 7.60
C THR A 143 -1.21 -2.90 8.22
N LYS A 144 -0.40 -2.08 8.90
CA LYS A 144 0.88 -2.46 9.53
C LYS A 144 0.81 -2.51 11.06
N LEU A 145 -0.29 -2.02 11.65
CA LEU A 145 -0.49 -2.08 13.11
C LEU A 145 -0.82 -3.50 13.55
N LYS A 146 0.20 -4.23 13.97
CA LYS A 146 0.11 -5.57 14.55
C LYS A 146 0.85 -5.60 15.87
N SER A 147 0.36 -6.37 16.83
CA SER A 147 1.00 -6.47 18.14
C SER A 147 2.45 -6.91 18.07
N ALA A 148 3.26 -6.32 18.92
CA ALA A 148 4.69 -6.58 19.04
C ALA A 148 5.53 -6.22 17.80
N GLU A 149 4.96 -5.53 16.82
CA GLU A 149 5.71 -4.98 15.69
C GLU A 149 6.45 -3.69 16.10
N MET A 150 7.64 -3.52 15.57
CA MET A 150 8.39 -2.27 15.60
C MET A 150 8.39 -1.64 14.21
N LEU A 151 7.71 -0.51 14.05
CA LEU A 151 7.60 0.20 12.79
C LEU A 151 8.50 1.42 12.80
N LEU A 152 9.51 1.45 11.93
CA LEU A 152 10.36 2.62 11.74
C LEU A 152 9.83 3.43 10.56
N ILE A 153 9.29 4.62 10.85
CA ILE A 153 8.41 5.36 9.95
C ILE A 153 9.11 6.61 9.43
N LEU A 154 9.21 6.72 8.10
CA LEU A 154 9.54 7.96 7.42
C LEU A 154 8.28 8.81 7.31
N THR A 155 8.30 9.95 7.98
CA THR A 155 7.17 10.85 8.20
C THR A 155 7.21 12.09 7.34
N ASP A 156 6.10 12.80 7.27
CA ASP A 156 5.99 14.14 6.72
C ASP A 156 5.10 15.03 7.62
N LYS A 157 4.73 16.22 7.15
CA LYS A 157 3.88 17.15 7.92
C LYS A 157 2.49 16.58 8.27
N HIS A 158 1.99 15.59 7.53
CA HIS A 158 0.67 14.98 7.71
C HIS A 158 0.72 13.69 8.53
N SER A 159 1.89 13.06 8.60
CA SER A 159 2.17 11.84 9.36
C SER A 159 3.09 12.11 10.55
N ASN A 160 2.91 13.26 11.21
CA ASN A 160 3.68 13.66 12.39
C ASN A 160 3.40 12.74 13.61
N PRO A 161 4.21 12.79 14.66
CA PRO A 161 4.07 11.90 15.83
C PRO A 161 2.68 11.93 16.48
N GLN A 162 2.02 13.09 16.54
CA GLN A 162 0.65 13.21 17.09
C GLN A 162 -0.38 12.50 16.17
N ALA A 163 -0.21 12.59 14.86
CA ALA A 163 -1.06 11.89 13.92
C ALA A 163 -0.89 10.36 14.00
N LEU A 164 0.34 9.87 14.19
CA LEU A 164 0.61 8.45 14.45
C LEU A 164 -0.07 7.98 15.74
N ALA A 165 0.04 8.78 16.83
CA ALA A 165 -0.59 8.48 18.10
C ALA A 165 -2.11 8.37 17.99
N ARG A 166 -2.75 9.27 17.21
CA ARG A 166 -4.19 9.22 16.96
C ARG A 166 -4.61 7.95 16.22
N GLU A 167 -3.84 7.52 15.23
CA GLU A 167 -4.13 6.25 14.54
C GLU A 167 -4.00 5.05 15.49
N CYS A 168 -3.02 5.05 16.39
CA CYS A 168 -2.90 4.01 17.40
C CYS A 168 -4.12 4.00 18.34
N GLN A 169 -4.55 5.16 18.83
CA GLN A 169 -5.73 5.28 19.69
C GLN A 169 -7.01 4.81 18.98
N ASP A 170 -7.24 5.28 17.73
CA ASP A 170 -8.43 4.96 16.94
C ASP A 170 -8.56 3.45 16.64
N THR A 171 -7.46 2.70 16.74
CA THR A 171 -7.38 1.30 16.33
C THR A 171 -7.14 0.32 17.47
N GLY A 172 -7.11 0.83 18.75
CA GLY A 172 -6.96 -0.03 19.93
C GLY A 172 -5.52 -0.40 20.27
N PHE A 173 -4.56 0.45 19.87
CA PHE A 173 -3.14 0.32 20.18
C PHE A 173 -2.64 1.49 21.06
N GLU A 174 -3.47 1.94 21.99
CA GLU A 174 -3.21 3.08 22.88
C GLU A 174 -2.03 2.87 23.84
N GLU A 175 -1.61 1.61 24.08
CA GLU A 175 -0.45 1.29 24.92
C GLU A 175 0.89 1.40 24.14
N SER A 176 0.85 1.76 22.85
CA SER A 176 2.04 1.91 22.02
C SER A 176 2.94 3.04 22.50
N LEU A 177 4.24 2.90 22.20
CA LEU A 177 5.25 3.93 22.43
C LEU A 177 5.76 4.47 21.11
N ILE A 178 5.98 5.78 21.06
CA ILE A 178 6.50 6.46 19.88
C ILE A 178 7.80 7.18 20.25
N THR A 179 8.91 6.69 19.70
CA THR A 179 10.22 7.33 19.84
C THR A 179 10.49 8.19 18.62
N VAL A 180 10.62 9.50 18.81
CA VAL A 180 10.88 10.48 17.77
C VAL A 180 12.37 10.81 17.76
N LEU A 181 13.01 10.59 16.60
CA LEU A 181 14.42 10.86 16.38
C LEU A 181 14.55 12.05 15.44
N GLU A 182 14.93 13.20 15.96
CA GLU A 182 14.95 14.47 15.27
C GLU A 182 16.38 14.83 14.87
N ASN A 183 16.57 15.37 13.69
CA ASN A 183 17.84 15.90 13.17
C ASN A 183 19.02 14.93 13.33
N LEU A 184 18.79 13.65 13.04
CA LEU A 184 19.84 12.63 13.15
C LEU A 184 21.12 13.05 12.41
N SER A 185 22.24 12.96 13.11
CA SER A 185 23.58 13.39 12.65
C SER A 185 23.79 14.90 12.53
N TYR A 186 22.83 15.73 12.91
CA TYR A 186 22.95 17.19 12.94
C TYR A 186 23.20 17.72 14.35
N PRO A 187 23.72 18.95 14.53
CA PRO A 187 24.06 19.52 15.84
C PRO A 187 22.89 19.55 16.86
N HIS A 188 21.66 19.56 16.37
CA HIS A 188 20.46 19.59 17.19
C HIS A 188 19.75 18.24 17.21
N GLU A 189 20.50 17.13 17.12
CA GLU A 189 19.98 15.79 17.26
C GLU A 189 19.28 15.61 18.61
N ARG A 190 18.04 15.10 18.59
CA ARG A 190 17.26 14.85 19.80
C ARG A 190 16.45 13.59 19.65
N ILE A 191 16.44 12.77 20.70
CA ILE A 191 15.67 11.52 20.76
C ILE A 191 14.76 11.59 21.96
N ARG A 192 13.45 11.40 21.73
CA ARG A 192 12.43 11.46 22.78
C ARG A 192 11.42 10.35 22.59
N THR A 193 11.03 9.69 23.68
CA THR A 193 9.99 8.64 23.68
C THR A 193 8.75 9.16 24.39
N PHE A 194 7.59 8.88 23.80
CA PHE A 194 6.28 9.29 24.30
C PHE A 194 5.33 8.10 24.29
N SER A 195 4.40 8.07 25.25
CA SER A 195 3.19 7.27 25.14
C SER A 195 2.20 7.94 24.16
N VAL A 196 1.24 7.17 23.66
CA VAL A 196 0.14 7.70 22.86
C VAL A 196 -0.60 8.81 23.60
N ALA A 197 -0.91 8.61 24.88
CA ALA A 197 -1.59 9.61 25.71
C ALA A 197 -0.79 10.92 25.79
N GLN A 198 0.51 10.89 26.09
CA GLN A 198 1.35 12.10 26.13
C GLN A 198 1.33 12.90 24.84
N LEU A 199 1.36 12.23 23.69
CA LEU A 199 1.31 12.92 22.37
C LEU A 199 -0.04 13.55 22.08
N LEU A 200 -1.12 13.03 22.64
CA LEU A 200 -2.48 13.54 22.43
C LEU A 200 -2.88 14.62 23.44
N ASP A 201 -2.51 14.47 24.71
CA ASP A 201 -2.85 15.40 25.80
C ASP A 201 -2.04 16.71 25.68
N ASP A 202 -0.73 16.61 25.37
CA ASP A 202 0.17 17.76 25.25
C ASP A 202 0.35 18.26 23.80
N SER A 203 -0.56 17.91 22.90
CA SER A 203 -0.41 18.12 21.45
C SER A 203 -0.14 19.58 21.05
N GLU A 204 -0.66 20.56 21.81
CA GLU A 204 -0.46 22.00 21.55
C GLU A 204 0.92 22.49 22.00
N GLN A 205 1.56 21.83 22.96
CA GLN A 205 2.86 22.22 23.51
C GLN A 205 4.04 21.47 22.86
N LEU A 206 3.78 20.31 22.24
CA LEU A 206 4.82 19.49 21.62
C LEU A 206 5.04 19.89 20.17
N SER A 207 6.28 20.32 19.89
CA SER A 207 6.75 20.55 18.54
C SER A 207 7.89 19.59 18.19
N PHE A 208 7.96 19.23 16.90
CA PHE A 208 8.98 18.35 16.34
C PHE A 208 9.67 19.01 15.16
N ALA A 209 10.98 18.77 15.01
CA ALA A 209 11.72 19.22 13.86
C ALA A 209 11.13 18.60 12.57
N SER A 210 11.16 19.35 11.47
CA SER A 210 10.67 18.85 10.16
C SER A 210 11.46 17.64 9.67
N LEU A 211 12.73 17.52 10.09
CA LEU A 211 13.59 16.38 9.78
C LEU A 211 13.57 15.40 10.95
N HIS A 212 12.66 14.43 10.90
CA HIS A 212 12.59 13.37 11.90
C HIS A 212 12.15 12.04 11.30
N VAL A 213 12.43 10.97 12.02
CA VAL A 213 11.86 9.63 11.84
C VAL A 213 11.23 9.19 13.15
N SER A 214 10.24 8.31 13.10
CA SER A 214 9.56 7.82 14.29
C SER A 214 9.66 6.30 14.37
N LEU A 215 10.09 5.78 15.52
CA LEU A 215 9.94 4.36 15.83
C LEU A 215 8.63 4.21 16.61
N LEU A 216 7.71 3.40 16.09
CA LEU A 216 6.48 3.01 16.76
C LEU A 216 6.60 1.57 17.24
N GLU A 217 6.66 1.38 18.55
CA GLU A 217 6.52 0.08 19.21
C GLU A 217 5.02 -0.20 19.41
N VAL A 218 4.47 -1.10 18.57
CA VAL A 218 3.02 -1.36 18.56
C VAL A 218 2.65 -2.24 19.75
N LYS A 219 1.84 -1.69 20.66
CA LYS A 219 1.33 -2.39 21.84
C LYS A 219 -0.18 -2.17 21.95
N GLY A 220 -0.93 -3.26 22.02
CA GLY A 220 -2.36 -3.24 22.30
C GLY A 220 -2.66 -3.83 23.67
N ALA A 221 -3.75 -3.43 24.29
CA ALA A 221 -4.20 -3.97 25.56
C ALA A 221 -4.39 -5.50 25.46
N LYS A 222 -3.89 -6.25 26.45
CA LYS A 222 -4.04 -7.71 26.49
C LYS A 222 -5.50 -8.08 26.70
N GLY A 223 -6.02 -9.01 25.89
CA GLY A 223 -7.39 -9.55 26.06
C GLY A 223 -8.51 -8.65 25.54
N VAL A 224 -8.19 -7.55 24.88
CA VAL A 224 -9.17 -6.67 24.22
C VAL A 224 -9.33 -7.08 22.76
N GLU A 225 -10.58 -7.21 22.30
CA GLU A 225 -10.87 -7.44 20.88
C GLU A 225 -10.45 -6.21 20.08
N ARG A 226 -9.54 -6.39 19.13
CA ARG A 226 -8.98 -5.30 18.32
C ARG A 226 -9.83 -5.05 17.10
N MET A 227 -9.90 -3.79 16.71
CA MET A 227 -10.56 -3.39 15.47
C MET A 227 -9.85 -3.97 14.24
N LEU A 228 -8.51 -4.02 14.25
CA LEU A 228 -7.70 -4.53 13.13
C LEU A 228 -7.30 -5.98 13.41
N PRO A 229 -7.76 -6.92 12.58
CA PRO A 229 -7.45 -8.34 12.76
C PRO A 229 -6.04 -8.66 12.29
N GLU A 230 -5.48 -9.71 12.89
CA GLU A 230 -4.16 -10.25 12.52
C GLU A 230 -4.26 -11.59 11.75
N PHE A 231 -5.48 -12.03 11.44
CA PHE A 231 -5.74 -13.28 10.73
C PHE A 231 -6.99 -13.16 9.82
N PRO A 232 -7.04 -13.83 8.64
CA PRO A 232 -8.19 -13.82 7.75
C PRO A 232 -9.50 -14.25 8.42
N GLY A 233 -10.59 -13.67 7.96
CA GLY A 233 -11.92 -13.88 8.54
C GLY A 233 -12.32 -12.73 9.47
N ILE A 234 -12.16 -11.51 8.99
CA ILE A 234 -12.57 -10.29 9.71
C ILE A 234 -14.02 -10.42 10.19
N PRO A 235 -14.33 -10.22 11.48
CA PRO A 235 -15.70 -10.27 11.98
C PRO A 235 -16.62 -9.31 11.23
N ASP A 236 -17.84 -9.75 10.90
CA ASP A 236 -18.81 -8.90 10.18
C ASP A 236 -19.12 -7.60 10.95
N THR A 237 -19.03 -7.66 12.29
CA THR A 237 -19.25 -6.51 13.20
C THR A 237 -18.17 -5.44 13.08
N ALA A 238 -17.01 -5.77 12.54
CA ALA A 238 -15.93 -4.81 12.32
C ALA A 238 -16.22 -3.87 11.14
N TYR A 239 -17.16 -4.23 10.26
CA TYR A 239 -17.52 -3.43 9.10
C TYR A 239 -18.66 -2.45 9.39
N ILE A 240 -18.59 -1.28 8.75
CA ILE A 240 -19.68 -0.30 8.71
C ILE A 240 -20.64 -0.73 7.61
N THR A 241 -21.93 -0.94 7.96
CA THR A 241 -22.94 -1.53 7.06
C THR A 241 -24.30 -0.82 7.12
N GLY A 242 -24.40 0.34 7.77
CA GLY A 242 -25.63 1.11 7.92
C GLY A 242 -26.68 0.50 8.87
N SER A 243 -26.79 -0.81 8.92
CA SER A 243 -27.81 -1.52 9.71
C SER A 243 -27.34 -1.97 11.10
N GLY A 244 -26.14 -1.53 11.52
CA GLY A 244 -25.50 -1.94 12.78
C GLY A 244 -25.02 -3.39 12.80
N GLY A 245 -23.89 -3.65 13.44
CA GLY A 245 -23.42 -5.00 13.79
C GLY A 245 -23.37 -6.05 12.67
N GLY A 246 -22.99 -5.67 11.42
CA GLY A 246 -22.85 -6.63 10.32
C GLY A 246 -24.16 -7.14 9.72
N LYS A 247 -25.29 -6.44 9.91
CA LYS A 247 -26.59 -6.83 9.35
C LYS A 247 -26.84 -6.33 7.93
N GLY A 248 -26.08 -5.37 7.42
CA GLY A 248 -26.21 -4.79 6.08
C GLY A 248 -25.80 -5.70 4.94
N MET A 249 -25.71 -5.13 3.75
CA MET A 249 -25.30 -5.82 2.52
C MET A 249 -23.79 -6.11 2.52
N ILE A 250 -23.42 -7.12 3.27
CA ILE A 250 -22.05 -7.62 3.38
C ILE A 250 -22.04 -9.15 3.28
N THR A 251 -21.14 -9.68 2.49
CA THR A 251 -20.86 -11.12 2.42
C THR A 251 -20.40 -11.63 3.78
N LYS A 252 -21.11 -12.60 4.35
CA LYS A 252 -20.86 -13.11 5.70
C LYS A 252 -19.50 -13.81 5.77
N ARG A 253 -18.85 -13.70 6.96
CA ARG A 253 -17.48 -14.16 7.19
C ARG A 253 -17.17 -15.55 6.63
N GLU A 254 -18.03 -16.52 6.88
CA GLU A 254 -17.83 -17.91 6.48
C GLU A 254 -17.88 -18.07 4.95
N VAL A 255 -18.82 -17.39 4.29
CA VAL A 255 -18.92 -17.34 2.82
C VAL A 255 -17.75 -16.56 2.24
N ARG A 256 -17.39 -15.44 2.85
CA ARG A 256 -16.27 -14.61 2.43
C ARG A 256 -14.95 -15.36 2.47
N LEU A 257 -14.66 -16.12 3.54
CA LEU A 257 -13.48 -16.97 3.63
C LEU A 257 -13.44 -18.02 2.51
N SER A 258 -14.58 -18.62 2.16
CA SER A 258 -14.65 -19.56 1.03
C SER A 258 -14.34 -18.86 -0.29
N ILE A 259 -14.87 -17.64 -0.52
CA ILE A 259 -14.59 -16.85 -1.71
C ILE A 259 -13.10 -16.50 -1.81
N LEU A 260 -12.48 -16.00 -0.71
CA LEU A 260 -11.06 -15.68 -0.67
C LEU A 260 -10.19 -16.91 -0.98
N SER A 261 -10.54 -18.08 -0.43
CA SER A 261 -9.81 -19.33 -0.66
C SER A 261 -9.90 -19.82 -2.10
N LEU A 262 -11.02 -19.54 -2.79
CA LEU A 262 -11.21 -19.90 -4.19
C LEU A 262 -10.53 -18.91 -5.15
N LEU A 263 -10.49 -17.62 -4.80
CA LEU A 263 -9.79 -16.58 -5.58
C LEU A 263 -8.28 -16.69 -5.46
N GLN A 264 -7.76 -17.11 -4.30
CA GLN A 264 -6.31 -17.26 -4.05
C GLN A 264 -5.49 -16.04 -4.55
N PRO A 265 -5.68 -14.85 -3.96
CA PRO A 265 -4.99 -13.64 -4.43
C PRO A 265 -3.48 -13.80 -4.36
N SER A 266 -2.78 -13.37 -5.41
CA SER A 266 -1.33 -13.35 -5.51
C SER A 266 -0.82 -11.92 -5.67
N ASN A 267 0.47 -11.68 -5.46
CA ASN A 267 1.08 -10.39 -5.76
C ASN A 267 0.84 -10.02 -7.24
N GLU A 268 0.62 -8.73 -7.48
CA GLU A 268 0.40 -8.14 -8.81
C GLU A 268 -0.93 -8.54 -9.48
N ASP A 269 -1.81 -9.28 -8.80
CA ASP A 269 -3.14 -9.53 -9.31
C ASP A 269 -3.95 -8.23 -9.45
N VAL A 270 -4.70 -8.13 -10.52
CA VAL A 270 -5.76 -7.14 -10.73
C VAL A 270 -7.10 -7.86 -10.52
N ILE A 271 -7.80 -7.53 -9.45
CA ILE A 271 -9.03 -8.22 -9.04
C ILE A 271 -10.22 -7.25 -9.13
N TRP A 272 -11.27 -7.67 -9.80
CA TRP A 272 -12.55 -6.97 -9.79
C TRP A 272 -13.51 -7.62 -8.79
N ASP A 273 -14.08 -6.82 -7.88
CA ASP A 273 -15.18 -7.20 -6.98
C ASP A 273 -16.45 -6.49 -7.47
N ILE A 274 -17.27 -7.21 -8.24
CA ILE A 274 -18.48 -6.66 -8.88
C ILE A 274 -19.66 -6.88 -7.96
N GLY A 275 -20.35 -5.78 -7.62
CA GLY A 275 -21.38 -5.77 -6.60
C GLY A 275 -20.80 -5.85 -5.19
N ALA A 276 -19.78 -5.01 -4.93
CA ALA A 276 -18.96 -5.06 -3.72
C ALA A 276 -19.75 -4.81 -2.42
N GLY A 277 -20.94 -4.21 -2.50
CA GLY A 277 -21.74 -3.86 -1.33
C GLY A 277 -21.00 -2.92 -0.39
N CYS A 278 -20.96 -3.27 0.90
CA CYS A 278 -20.17 -2.53 1.88
C CYS A 278 -18.68 -2.91 1.90
N GLY A 279 -18.21 -3.68 0.92
CA GLY A 279 -16.80 -4.00 0.69
C GLY A 279 -16.26 -5.21 1.47
N GLY A 280 -17.10 -6.14 1.88
CA GLY A 280 -16.64 -7.27 2.69
C GLY A 280 -15.53 -8.09 2.04
N VAL A 281 -15.66 -8.44 0.76
CA VAL A 281 -14.65 -9.20 0.00
C VAL A 281 -13.51 -8.29 -0.42
N ALA A 282 -13.80 -7.14 -1.06
CA ALA A 282 -12.79 -6.21 -1.56
C ALA A 282 -11.83 -5.72 -0.48
N VAL A 283 -12.35 -5.31 0.68
CA VAL A 283 -11.54 -4.85 1.81
C VAL A 283 -10.65 -5.95 2.33
N GLU A 284 -11.18 -7.17 2.51
CA GLU A 284 -10.40 -8.27 3.06
C GLU A 284 -9.30 -8.75 2.08
N LEU A 285 -9.59 -8.80 0.76
CA LEU A 285 -8.58 -9.04 -0.28
C LEU A 285 -7.45 -8.02 -0.20
N ALA A 286 -7.79 -6.73 -0.13
CA ALA A 286 -6.82 -5.65 -0.11
C ALA A 286 -6.01 -5.60 1.20
N TYR A 287 -6.62 -5.97 2.33
CA TYR A 287 -5.99 -5.94 3.66
C TYR A 287 -4.91 -7.02 3.81
N TRP A 288 -5.16 -8.22 3.30
CA TRP A 288 -4.21 -9.34 3.42
C TRP A 288 -3.12 -9.35 2.36
N ASN A 289 -3.31 -8.64 1.25
CA ASN A 289 -2.29 -8.55 0.21
C ASN A 289 -2.18 -7.12 -0.34
N ASP A 290 -1.23 -6.36 0.18
CA ASP A 290 -0.97 -4.97 -0.21
C ASP A 290 -0.33 -4.81 -1.61
N LYS A 291 0.02 -5.92 -2.28
CA LYS A 291 0.57 -5.94 -3.63
C LYS A 291 -0.46 -6.34 -4.70
N THR A 292 -1.70 -6.64 -4.31
CA THR A 292 -2.82 -6.77 -5.25
C THR A 292 -3.47 -5.42 -5.51
N THR A 293 -4.07 -5.23 -6.67
CA THR A 293 -4.91 -4.07 -6.98
C THR A 293 -6.36 -4.51 -7.08
N ILE A 294 -7.22 -3.96 -6.25
CA ILE A 294 -8.64 -4.33 -6.17
C ILE A 294 -9.48 -3.18 -6.72
N TYR A 295 -10.38 -3.50 -7.66
CA TYR A 295 -11.41 -2.60 -8.15
C TYR A 295 -12.76 -3.08 -7.59
N ALA A 296 -13.33 -2.30 -6.67
CA ALA A 296 -14.62 -2.60 -6.05
C ALA A 296 -15.72 -1.78 -6.73
N ILE A 297 -16.59 -2.46 -7.46
CA ILE A 297 -17.65 -1.88 -8.27
C ILE A 297 -18.97 -1.95 -7.49
N GLU A 298 -19.60 -0.80 -7.27
CA GLU A 298 -20.89 -0.69 -6.60
C GLU A 298 -21.70 0.48 -7.19
N CYS A 299 -23.02 0.30 -7.33
CA CYS A 299 -23.91 1.30 -7.92
C CYS A 299 -24.75 2.06 -6.88
N HIS A 300 -25.00 1.47 -5.71
CA HIS A 300 -25.87 2.07 -4.68
C HIS A 300 -25.09 3.10 -3.83
N ALA A 301 -25.58 4.33 -3.79
CA ALA A 301 -24.94 5.45 -3.10
C ALA A 301 -24.64 5.16 -1.62
N GLU A 302 -25.61 4.65 -0.86
CA GLU A 302 -25.44 4.34 0.57
C GLU A 302 -24.35 3.27 0.79
N ARG A 303 -24.27 2.24 -0.07
CA ARG A 303 -23.26 1.18 0.03
C ARG A 303 -21.88 1.72 -0.33
N LEU A 304 -21.79 2.64 -1.28
CA LEU A 304 -20.53 3.32 -1.64
C LEU A 304 -19.98 4.14 -0.47
N GLU A 305 -20.85 4.81 0.29
CA GLU A 305 -20.43 5.52 1.51
C GLU A 305 -19.85 4.54 2.54
N HIS A 306 -20.52 3.42 2.79
CA HIS A 306 -20.04 2.38 3.70
C HIS A 306 -18.74 1.73 3.21
N LEU A 307 -18.64 1.44 1.90
CA LEU A 307 -17.44 0.89 1.28
C LEU A 307 -16.25 1.85 1.46
N SER A 308 -16.46 3.15 1.19
CA SER A 308 -15.44 4.18 1.41
C SER A 308 -15.04 4.29 2.89
N ALA A 309 -16.01 4.26 3.80
CA ALA A 309 -15.75 4.28 5.22
C ALA A 309 -14.95 3.04 5.67
N ASN A 310 -15.26 1.85 5.14
CA ASN A 310 -14.51 0.63 5.41
C ASN A 310 -13.10 0.65 4.80
N GLN A 311 -12.94 1.17 3.58
CA GLN A 311 -11.61 1.40 2.98
C GLN A 311 -10.70 2.23 3.91
N GLN A 312 -11.23 3.33 4.44
CA GLN A 312 -10.49 4.19 5.38
C GLN A 312 -10.27 3.49 6.73
N ARG A 313 -11.30 2.80 7.24
CA ARG A 313 -11.26 2.11 8.52
C ARG A 313 -10.16 1.05 8.59
N PHE A 314 -10.02 0.26 7.54
CA PHE A 314 -9.00 -0.80 7.44
C PHE A 314 -7.69 -0.33 6.82
N GLY A 315 -7.59 0.93 6.35
CA GLY A 315 -6.37 1.50 5.80
C GLY A 315 -5.97 0.99 4.41
N VAL A 316 -6.88 0.35 3.70
CA VAL A 316 -6.64 -0.25 2.37
C VAL A 316 -6.76 0.77 1.23
N VAL A 317 -6.30 1.99 1.48
CA VAL A 317 -6.49 3.15 0.59
C VAL A 317 -5.55 3.20 -0.61
N GLN A 318 -4.51 2.37 -0.62
CA GLN A 318 -3.51 2.37 -1.70
C GLN A 318 -3.83 1.37 -2.79
N ASN A 319 -4.44 0.25 -2.45
CA ASN A 319 -4.63 -0.88 -3.35
C ASN A 319 -6.11 -1.27 -3.56
N LEU A 320 -7.05 -0.58 -2.89
CA LEU A 320 -8.49 -0.71 -3.12
C LEU A 320 -9.02 0.55 -3.82
N HIS A 321 -9.51 0.40 -5.05
CA HIS A 321 -10.11 1.45 -5.86
C HIS A 321 -11.62 1.27 -5.93
N ILE A 322 -12.37 2.31 -5.54
CA ILE A 322 -13.83 2.26 -5.53
C ILE A 322 -14.35 2.85 -6.85
N ILE A 323 -15.14 2.04 -7.56
CA ILE A 323 -15.75 2.40 -8.84
C ILE A 323 -17.25 2.53 -8.66
N LYS A 324 -17.76 3.74 -8.86
CA LYS A 324 -19.20 4.02 -8.84
C LYS A 324 -19.79 3.74 -10.22
N GLY A 325 -20.67 2.75 -10.33
CA GLY A 325 -21.34 2.46 -11.59
C GLY A 325 -22.05 1.12 -11.61
N HIS A 326 -22.77 0.91 -12.70
CA HIS A 326 -23.37 -0.39 -13.02
C HIS A 326 -22.40 -1.18 -13.91
N ALA A 327 -22.19 -2.44 -13.59
CA ALA A 327 -21.52 -3.39 -14.47
C ALA A 327 -22.58 -4.02 -15.42
N PRO A 328 -22.24 -4.21 -16.70
CA PRO A 328 -20.88 -4.12 -17.28
C PRO A 328 -20.42 -2.72 -17.71
N GLU A 329 -21.28 -1.72 -17.80
CA GLU A 329 -21.02 -0.44 -18.49
C GLU A 329 -19.78 0.30 -17.92
N CYS A 330 -19.57 0.26 -16.61
CA CYS A 330 -18.45 0.96 -15.95
C CYS A 330 -17.12 0.19 -15.99
N LEU A 331 -17.06 -0.97 -16.63
CA LEU A 331 -15.85 -1.82 -16.66
C LEU A 331 -14.87 -1.47 -17.77
N ALA A 332 -15.32 -0.76 -18.82
CA ALA A 332 -14.57 -0.54 -20.05
C ALA A 332 -13.21 0.16 -19.87
N ASP A 333 -13.12 1.08 -18.93
CA ASP A 333 -11.91 1.87 -18.69
C ASP A 333 -11.01 1.29 -17.57
N LEU A 334 -11.36 0.13 -17.01
CA LEU A 334 -10.58 -0.49 -15.96
C LEU A 334 -9.44 -1.33 -16.54
N PRO A 335 -8.29 -1.44 -15.85
CA PRO A 335 -7.25 -2.39 -16.21
C PRO A 335 -7.80 -3.82 -16.28
N GLU A 336 -7.36 -4.59 -17.28
CA GLU A 336 -7.79 -5.97 -17.47
C GLU A 336 -7.57 -6.81 -16.22
N PRO A 337 -8.59 -7.54 -15.74
CA PRO A 337 -8.47 -8.35 -14.53
C PRO A 337 -7.87 -9.72 -14.85
N ASN A 338 -7.14 -10.27 -13.90
CA ASN A 338 -6.79 -11.68 -13.92
C ASN A 338 -7.65 -12.51 -12.96
N LYS A 339 -8.38 -11.85 -12.07
CA LYS A 339 -9.38 -12.48 -11.20
C LYS A 339 -10.62 -11.60 -11.06
N ILE A 340 -11.79 -12.23 -11.03
CA ILE A 340 -13.06 -11.53 -10.89
C ILE A 340 -13.89 -12.26 -9.82
N PHE A 341 -14.46 -11.48 -8.90
CA PHE A 341 -15.53 -11.93 -8.02
C PHE A 341 -16.83 -11.20 -8.39
N ILE A 342 -17.94 -11.93 -8.47
CA ILE A 342 -19.28 -11.36 -8.63
C ILE A 342 -20.08 -11.70 -7.38
N GLY A 343 -20.34 -10.67 -6.56
CA GLY A 343 -21.15 -10.75 -5.34
C GLY A 343 -22.60 -10.35 -5.54
N GLY A 344 -22.90 -9.60 -6.60
CA GLY A 344 -24.22 -9.14 -6.98
C GLY A 344 -24.25 -8.65 -8.43
N SER A 345 -25.33 -8.97 -9.16
CA SER A 345 -25.47 -8.68 -10.59
C SER A 345 -26.67 -7.80 -10.93
N SER A 346 -27.38 -7.28 -9.93
CA SER A 346 -28.61 -6.47 -10.13
C SER A 346 -29.64 -7.14 -11.09
N GLY A 347 -29.64 -8.48 -11.16
CA GLY A 347 -30.53 -9.26 -12.00
C GLY A 347 -30.02 -9.59 -13.40
N ASN A 348 -28.85 -9.06 -13.82
CA ASN A 348 -28.30 -9.21 -15.18
C ASN A 348 -27.05 -10.11 -15.24
N ILE A 349 -27.09 -11.24 -14.53
CA ILE A 349 -25.92 -12.12 -14.38
C ILE A 349 -25.43 -12.68 -15.73
N THR A 350 -26.33 -13.03 -16.66
CA THR A 350 -25.95 -13.65 -17.95
C THR A 350 -25.13 -12.70 -18.79
N GLU A 351 -25.59 -11.47 -19.01
CA GLU A 351 -24.86 -10.46 -19.78
C GLU A 351 -23.51 -10.12 -19.13
N LEU A 352 -23.50 -10.07 -17.80
CA LEU A 352 -22.26 -9.81 -17.05
C LEU A 352 -21.23 -10.94 -17.27
N LEU A 353 -21.65 -12.20 -17.20
CA LEU A 353 -20.78 -13.35 -17.47
C LEU A 353 -20.23 -13.32 -18.89
N ASP A 354 -21.09 -13.04 -19.88
CA ASP A 354 -20.70 -12.94 -21.30
C ASP A 354 -19.70 -11.80 -21.55
N THR A 355 -19.80 -10.71 -20.77
CA THR A 355 -18.90 -9.57 -20.87
C THR A 355 -17.56 -9.83 -20.20
N VAL A 356 -17.55 -10.38 -18.97
CA VAL A 356 -16.32 -10.46 -18.16
C VAL A 356 -15.48 -11.70 -18.46
N TRP A 357 -16.09 -12.81 -18.88
CA TRP A 357 -15.35 -14.04 -19.16
C TRP A 357 -14.31 -13.91 -20.26
N PRO A 358 -14.59 -13.24 -21.39
CA PRO A 358 -13.57 -12.99 -22.42
C PRO A 358 -12.36 -12.21 -21.94
N LEU A 359 -12.54 -11.28 -21.00
CA LEU A 359 -11.48 -10.40 -20.48
C LEU A 359 -10.43 -11.14 -19.63
N LEU A 360 -10.79 -12.27 -19.05
CA LEU A 360 -9.85 -13.05 -18.24
C LEU A 360 -8.75 -13.67 -19.11
N PRO A 361 -7.48 -13.61 -18.70
CA PRO A 361 -6.39 -14.31 -19.37
C PRO A 361 -6.48 -15.82 -19.16
N LYS A 362 -5.65 -16.57 -19.85
CA LYS A 362 -5.44 -18.00 -19.57
C LYS A 362 -4.97 -18.17 -18.11
N GLY A 363 -5.59 -19.10 -17.38
CA GLY A 363 -5.38 -19.31 -15.95
C GLY A 363 -6.14 -18.33 -15.06
N GLY A 364 -6.81 -17.31 -15.63
CA GLY A 364 -7.62 -16.36 -14.90
C GLY A 364 -8.82 -17.00 -14.19
N LEU A 365 -9.26 -16.40 -13.10
CA LEU A 365 -10.30 -16.94 -12.23
C LEU A 365 -11.56 -16.07 -12.22
N LEU A 366 -12.71 -16.69 -12.39
CA LEU A 366 -14.02 -16.08 -12.12
C LEU A 366 -14.66 -16.83 -10.94
N VAL A 367 -14.98 -16.11 -9.88
CA VAL A 367 -15.69 -16.64 -8.72
C VAL A 367 -17.02 -15.90 -8.59
N VAL A 368 -18.13 -16.63 -8.44
CA VAL A 368 -19.47 -16.05 -8.38
C VAL A 368 -20.22 -16.66 -7.20
N SER A 369 -20.83 -15.84 -6.35
CA SER A 369 -21.68 -16.29 -5.27
C SER A 369 -23.17 -16.23 -5.67
N ALA A 370 -23.93 -17.27 -5.41
CA ALA A 370 -25.34 -17.38 -5.74
C ALA A 370 -26.19 -17.83 -4.54
N VAL A 371 -27.23 -17.06 -4.26
CA VAL A 371 -28.27 -17.40 -3.26
C VAL A 371 -29.59 -17.65 -3.96
N LEU A 372 -29.92 -16.87 -5.00
CA LEU A 372 -31.19 -16.93 -5.73
C LEU A 372 -31.16 -18.05 -6.76
N GLU A 373 -32.26 -18.82 -6.87
CA GLU A 373 -32.37 -19.93 -7.81
C GLU A 373 -32.18 -19.53 -9.27
N ASN A 374 -32.64 -18.33 -9.67
CA ASN A 374 -32.42 -17.84 -11.02
C ASN A 374 -30.94 -17.62 -11.31
N THR A 375 -30.15 -17.11 -10.33
CA THR A 375 -28.70 -16.93 -10.45
C THR A 375 -28.02 -18.30 -10.53
N LYS A 376 -28.37 -19.24 -9.69
CA LYS A 376 -27.84 -20.61 -9.72
C LYS A 376 -28.09 -21.28 -11.07
N LYS A 377 -29.32 -21.16 -11.62
CA LYS A 377 -29.63 -21.66 -12.94
C LYS A 377 -28.74 -21.05 -14.04
N ALA A 378 -28.65 -19.73 -14.07
CA ALA A 378 -27.80 -19.05 -15.06
C ALA A 378 -26.33 -19.48 -14.97
N LEU A 379 -25.80 -19.69 -13.75
CA LEU A 379 -24.43 -20.19 -13.55
C LEU A 379 -24.24 -21.62 -13.99
N ASN A 380 -25.23 -22.49 -13.80
CA ASN A 380 -25.20 -23.86 -14.32
C ASN A 380 -25.24 -23.89 -15.85
N ASP A 381 -26.10 -23.08 -16.48
CA ASP A 381 -26.14 -22.93 -17.93
C ASP A 381 -24.82 -22.42 -18.49
N PHE A 382 -24.23 -21.42 -17.86
CA PHE A 382 -22.90 -20.90 -18.19
C PHE A 382 -21.81 -21.98 -18.03
N ALA A 383 -21.84 -22.74 -16.93
CA ALA A 383 -20.90 -23.84 -16.68
C ALA A 383 -20.93 -24.88 -17.80
N GLN A 384 -22.13 -25.27 -18.26
CA GLN A 384 -22.27 -26.18 -19.40
C GLN A 384 -21.68 -25.59 -20.68
N THR A 385 -21.91 -24.30 -20.91
CA THR A 385 -21.37 -23.60 -22.08
C THR A 385 -19.84 -23.62 -22.08
N VAL A 386 -19.19 -23.18 -20.99
CA VAL A 386 -17.72 -23.06 -20.92
C VAL A 386 -17.01 -24.41 -20.76
N ALA A 387 -17.70 -25.47 -20.32
CA ALA A 387 -17.16 -26.82 -20.26
C ALA A 387 -17.11 -27.51 -21.63
N THR A 388 -18.01 -27.13 -22.56
CA THR A 388 -18.16 -27.77 -23.87
C THR A 388 -17.43 -27.08 -25.01
N ILE A 389 -17.00 -25.83 -24.83
CA ILE A 389 -16.26 -25.08 -25.85
C ILE A 389 -14.86 -25.69 -26.04
N ASN A 390 -14.43 -25.77 -27.32
CA ASN A 390 -13.16 -26.34 -27.83
C ASN A 390 -11.96 -26.26 -26.89
N SER A 391 -11.05 -27.22 -26.99
CA SER A 391 -9.88 -27.48 -26.12
C SER A 391 -9.00 -26.28 -25.72
N LYS A 392 -9.17 -25.11 -26.33
CA LYS A 392 -8.45 -23.86 -26.00
C LYS A 392 -9.18 -22.92 -25.03
N THR A 393 -10.45 -23.18 -24.72
CA THR A 393 -11.30 -22.31 -23.88
C THR A 393 -12.06 -23.07 -22.80
N ARG A 394 -11.70 -24.33 -22.57
CA ARG A 394 -12.33 -25.19 -21.56
C ARG A 394 -12.05 -24.66 -20.18
N ALA A 395 -13.10 -24.39 -19.37
CA ALA A 395 -12.94 -24.02 -17.98
C ALA A 395 -12.78 -25.26 -17.07
N GLU A 396 -11.91 -25.16 -16.08
CA GLU A 396 -11.99 -25.99 -14.89
C GLU A 396 -13.06 -25.39 -13.96
N ILE A 397 -14.01 -26.20 -13.52
CA ILE A 397 -15.17 -25.73 -12.75
C ILE A 397 -15.15 -26.42 -11.39
N GLU A 398 -15.28 -25.63 -10.33
CA GLU A 398 -15.46 -26.07 -8.94
C GLU A 398 -16.68 -25.36 -8.36
N VAL A 399 -17.55 -26.09 -7.67
CA VAL A 399 -18.73 -25.53 -7.00
C VAL A 399 -18.72 -25.96 -5.54
N VAL A 400 -18.89 -25.01 -4.65
CA VAL A 400 -18.94 -25.24 -3.19
C VAL A 400 -20.22 -24.64 -2.64
N GLU A 401 -21.03 -25.44 -1.91
CA GLU A 401 -22.13 -24.89 -1.12
C GLU A 401 -21.66 -24.58 0.30
N VAL A 402 -21.90 -23.35 0.74
CA VAL A 402 -21.61 -22.89 2.11
C VAL A 402 -22.94 -22.75 2.85
N SER A 403 -23.24 -23.68 3.76
CA SER A 403 -24.42 -23.67 4.61
C SER A 403 -24.03 -23.34 6.05
N VAL A 404 -24.56 -22.25 6.60
CA VAL A 404 -24.19 -21.73 7.93
C VAL A 404 -25.42 -21.74 8.86
N LYS A 405 -25.24 -22.30 10.04
CA LYS A 405 -26.21 -22.21 11.15
C LYS A 405 -25.51 -21.53 12.32
N ARG A 406 -26.01 -20.38 12.79
CA ARG A 406 -25.46 -19.70 13.97
C ARG A 406 -26.21 -20.06 15.21
N GLY A 407 -25.50 -20.61 16.19
CA GLY A 407 -26.03 -20.91 17.52
C GLY A 407 -26.03 -19.68 18.40
N GLN A 408 -27.13 -19.44 19.11
CA GLN A 408 -27.24 -18.43 20.15
C GLN A 408 -27.71 -19.08 21.45
N PHE A 409 -26.99 -18.81 22.55
CA PHE A 409 -27.45 -19.21 23.86
C PHE A 409 -28.56 -18.28 24.34
N THR A 410 -29.70 -18.85 24.69
CA THR A 410 -30.81 -18.17 25.33
C THR A 410 -31.10 -18.82 26.69
N HIS A 411 -32.02 -18.26 27.46
CA HIS A 411 -32.42 -18.84 28.72
C HIS A 411 -33.02 -20.25 28.58
N THR A 412 -33.44 -20.65 27.37
CA THR A 412 -33.97 -22.00 27.05
C THR A 412 -32.90 -22.93 26.46
N GLY A 413 -31.65 -22.49 26.33
CA GLY A 413 -30.55 -23.29 25.79
C GLY A 413 -30.02 -22.78 24.47
N LEU A 414 -29.24 -23.61 23.76
CA LEU A 414 -28.62 -23.30 22.48
C LEU A 414 -29.62 -23.42 21.33
N ASN A 415 -29.92 -22.31 20.68
CA ASN A 415 -30.81 -22.26 19.51
C ASN A 415 -30.00 -21.93 18.25
N TYR A 416 -30.25 -22.67 17.17
CA TYR A 416 -29.64 -22.45 15.87
C TYR A 416 -30.55 -21.69 14.91
N THR A 417 -30.06 -20.61 14.35
CA THR A 417 -30.76 -19.90 13.26
C THR A 417 -30.07 -20.23 11.93
N PRO A 418 -30.76 -20.97 11.02
CA PRO A 418 -30.20 -21.25 9.69
C PRO A 418 -30.17 -19.99 8.84
N LYS A 419 -29.14 -19.90 7.98
CA LYS A 419 -29.07 -18.94 6.89
C LYS A 419 -29.28 -19.66 5.57
N LEU A 420 -29.70 -18.92 4.53
CA LEU A 420 -29.80 -19.48 3.20
C LEU A 420 -28.43 -19.99 2.75
N PRO A 421 -28.34 -21.20 2.22
CA PRO A 421 -27.10 -21.69 1.63
C PRO A 421 -26.65 -20.80 0.48
N VAL A 422 -25.34 -20.63 0.36
CA VAL A 422 -24.73 -19.89 -0.72
C VAL A 422 -23.90 -20.84 -1.57
N GLU A 423 -24.22 -20.97 -2.85
CA GLU A 423 -23.36 -21.67 -3.79
C GLU A 423 -22.30 -20.71 -4.30
N VAL A 424 -21.06 -21.16 -4.29
CA VAL A 424 -19.92 -20.41 -4.81
C VAL A 424 -19.33 -21.20 -5.97
N PHE A 425 -19.45 -20.63 -7.16
CA PHE A 425 -18.92 -21.19 -8.40
C PHE A 425 -17.55 -20.58 -8.69
N LYS A 426 -16.59 -21.43 -9.02
CA LYS A 426 -15.26 -21.02 -9.50
C LYS A 426 -15.05 -21.57 -10.89
N PHE A 427 -14.69 -20.71 -11.81
CA PHE A 427 -14.31 -21.02 -13.17
C PHE A 427 -12.86 -20.58 -13.39
N LYS A 428 -12.02 -21.51 -13.84
CA LYS A 428 -10.64 -21.21 -14.22
C LYS A 428 -10.50 -21.37 -15.74
N LYS A 429 -10.05 -20.32 -16.38
CA LYS A 429 -9.88 -20.30 -17.84
C LYS A 429 -8.66 -21.15 -18.26
N ALA A 430 -8.84 -22.14 -19.14
CA ALA A 430 -7.81 -23.08 -19.54
C ALA A 430 -6.74 -22.47 -20.47
#